data_c3d00bf6ded06a5dcd3ac076b0930264
#
_entry.id   c3d00bf6ded06a5dcd3ac076b0930264
#
_cell.length_a   1.000
_cell.length_b   1.000
_cell.length_c   1.000
_cell.angle_alpha   90.00
_cell.angle_beta   90.00
_cell.angle_gamma   90.00
#
_symmetry.space_group_name_H-M   'P 1'
#
loop_
_entity.id
_entity.type
_entity.pdbx_description
1 polymer ?
#
loop_
_entity_poly.entity_id
_entity_poly.type
_entity_poly.pdbx_seq_one_letter_code
_entity_poly.pdbx_strand_id
1 'polypeptide(L)'
;MYNIYSDNLIEADWFKSLNKKFSDSKVALIKSRGNNLPIIEKIISYDRPDIILLKNNKPLLVVEKTREVPTGHNVGQRMARLVRSVELNIPTIFFFSI
;
A
#
# COMPACT_ATOMS: atom_id res chain seq x y z
N MET A 1 -9.62 -14.35 3.47
CA MET A 1 -9.75 -13.12 4.27
C MET A 1 -8.78 -12.06 3.77
N TYR A 2 -9.26 -10.83 3.67
CA TYR A 2 -8.40 -9.71 3.28
C TYR A 2 -7.68 -9.13 4.48
N ASN A 3 -6.42 -8.76 4.29
CA ASN A 3 -5.62 -8.02 5.26
C ASN A 3 -5.15 -6.73 4.61
N ILE A 4 -5.34 -5.63 5.31
CA ILE A 4 -4.93 -4.31 4.85
C ILE A 4 -3.76 -3.85 5.70
N TYR A 5 -2.62 -3.63 5.06
CA TYR A 5 -1.45 -3.01 5.69
C TYR A 5 -1.37 -1.58 5.21
N SER A 6 -1.28 -0.66 6.13
CA SER A 6 -1.36 0.76 5.83
C SER A 6 -0.30 1.55 6.59
N ASP A 7 0.10 2.67 6.01
CA ASP A 7 1.01 3.60 6.67
C ASP A 7 0.35 4.27 7.88
N ASN A 8 -0.98 4.48 7.82
CA ASN A 8 -1.75 5.01 8.93
C ASN A 8 -3.18 4.50 8.91
N LEU A 9 -3.88 4.64 10.04
CA LEU A 9 -5.25 4.12 10.17
C LEU A 9 -6.27 4.88 9.32
N ILE A 10 -6.06 6.15 9.05
CA ILE A 10 -6.97 6.97 8.24
C ILE A 10 -7.03 6.41 6.81
N GLU A 11 -5.88 6.08 6.24
CA GLU A 11 -5.80 5.49 4.90
C GLU A 11 -6.45 4.10 4.87
N ALA A 12 -6.26 3.30 5.91
CA ALA A 12 -6.89 1.99 6.01
C ALA A 12 -8.40 2.08 6.05
N ASP A 13 -8.95 2.97 6.87
CA ASP A 13 -10.39 3.18 6.98
C ASP A 13 -10.99 3.66 5.66
N TRP A 14 -10.30 4.57 4.99
CA TRP A 14 -10.71 5.02 3.66
C TRP A 14 -10.79 3.85 2.68
N PHE A 15 -9.76 3.00 2.65
CA PHE A 15 -9.74 1.86 1.73
C PHE A 15 -10.87 0.88 2.01
N LYS A 16 -11.13 0.58 3.29
CA LYS A 16 -12.24 -0.32 3.67
C LYS A 16 -13.59 0.21 3.22
N SER A 17 -13.75 1.52 3.14
CA SER A 17 -15.02 2.14 2.73
C SER A 17 -15.32 2.01 1.24
N LEU A 18 -14.32 1.67 0.43
CA LEU A 18 -14.48 1.61 -1.03
C LEU A 18 -15.35 0.46 -1.50
N ASN A 19 -15.41 -0.64 -0.74
CA ASN A 19 -16.20 -1.80 -1.12
C ASN A 19 -16.58 -2.62 0.10
N LYS A 20 -17.81 -3.12 0.12
CA LYS A 20 -18.33 -3.92 1.24
C LYS A 20 -17.50 -5.17 1.50
N LYS A 21 -16.92 -5.77 0.49
CA LYS A 21 -16.10 -6.98 0.69
C LYS A 21 -14.83 -6.75 1.51
N PHE A 22 -14.44 -5.50 1.72
CA PHE A 22 -13.31 -5.16 2.58
C PHE A 22 -13.71 -4.82 4.01
N SER A 23 -15.02 -4.78 4.32
CA SER A 23 -15.49 -4.35 5.64
C SER A 23 -15.00 -5.21 6.79
N ASP A 24 -14.79 -6.50 6.57
CA ASP A 24 -14.30 -7.45 7.57
C ASP A 24 -12.78 -7.66 7.51
N SER A 25 -12.08 -6.84 6.74
CA SER A 25 -10.63 -6.97 6.62
C SER A 25 -9.94 -6.65 7.93
N LYS A 26 -8.89 -7.40 8.23
CA LYS A 26 -8.00 -7.07 9.33
C LYS A 26 -7.06 -5.96 8.89
N VAL A 27 -6.89 -4.97 9.76
CA VAL A 27 -6.02 -3.83 9.50
C VAL A 27 -4.79 -3.91 10.39
N ALA A 28 -3.62 -3.67 9.81
CA ALA A 28 -2.38 -3.53 10.55
C ALA A 28 -1.57 -2.38 9.96
N LEU A 29 -0.79 -1.72 10.80
CA LEU A 29 0.11 -0.68 10.33
C LEU A 29 1.38 -1.31 9.77
N ILE A 30 1.93 -0.69 8.72
CA ILE A 30 3.26 -1.03 8.23
C ILE A 30 4.26 -0.54 9.28
N LYS A 31 5.07 -1.46 9.79
CA LYS A 31 6.03 -1.16 10.84
C LYS A 31 7.38 -0.75 10.24
N SER A 32 8.29 -0.32 11.08
CA SER A 32 9.66 -0.04 10.66
C SER A 32 10.30 -1.30 10.07
N ARG A 33 11.28 -1.09 9.20
CA ARG A 33 11.98 -2.20 8.52
C ARG A 33 12.50 -3.23 9.51
N GLY A 34 12.32 -4.50 9.16
CA GLY A 34 12.71 -5.62 9.99
C GLY A 34 11.62 -6.11 10.93
N ASN A 35 10.51 -5.39 11.05
CA ASN A 35 9.44 -5.72 12.00
C ASN A 35 8.13 -6.15 11.34
N ASN A 36 8.13 -6.39 10.03
CA ASN A 36 6.95 -6.79 9.27
C ASN A 36 7.07 -8.24 8.79
N LEU A 37 5.95 -8.77 8.28
CA LEU A 37 5.97 -10.05 7.58
C LEU A 37 6.95 -10.00 6.39
N PRO A 38 7.56 -11.14 6.00
CA PRO A 38 8.51 -11.16 4.90
C PRO A 38 7.99 -10.56 3.60
N ILE A 39 6.72 -10.81 3.25
CA ILE A 39 6.15 -10.24 2.03
C ILE A 39 6.04 -8.73 2.10
N ILE A 40 5.70 -8.19 3.27
CA ILE A 40 5.64 -6.74 3.47
C ILE A 40 7.04 -6.14 3.36
N GLU A 41 8.05 -6.77 3.96
CA GLU A 41 9.44 -6.31 3.87
C GLU A 41 9.91 -6.24 2.42
N LYS A 42 9.54 -7.22 1.60
CA LYS A 42 9.87 -7.22 0.19
C LYS A 42 9.24 -6.04 -0.54
N ILE A 43 7.97 -5.76 -0.26
CA ILE A 43 7.23 -4.69 -0.94
C ILE A 43 7.79 -3.32 -0.58
N ILE A 44 8.15 -3.10 0.68
CA ILE A 44 8.62 -1.80 1.15
C ILE A 44 10.13 -1.59 0.96
N SER A 45 10.84 -2.50 0.27
CA SER A 45 12.29 -2.46 0.23
C SER A 45 12.86 -1.17 -0.40
N TYR A 46 12.18 -0.54 -1.33
CA TYR A 46 12.61 0.74 -1.92
C TYR A 46 11.99 1.93 -1.20
N ASP A 47 10.71 1.83 -0.91
CA ASP A 47 9.97 2.85 -0.18
C ASP A 47 8.63 2.26 0.27
N ARG A 48 7.96 2.96 1.17
CA ARG A 48 6.73 2.50 1.78
C ARG A 48 5.51 3.03 1.02
N PRO A 49 4.64 2.16 0.47
CA PRO A 49 3.38 2.59 -0.13
C PRO A 49 2.36 2.95 0.95
N ASP A 50 1.26 3.59 0.55
CA ASP A 50 0.20 3.97 1.48
C ASP A 50 -0.56 2.74 1.99
N ILE A 51 -0.92 1.83 1.09
CA ILE A 51 -1.71 0.65 1.42
C ILE A 51 -1.21 -0.56 0.65
N ILE A 52 -1.16 -1.70 1.34
CA ILE A 52 -0.90 -3.00 0.74
C ILE A 52 -2.07 -3.91 1.08
N LEU A 53 -2.73 -4.48 0.08
CA LEU A 53 -3.83 -5.41 0.26
C LEU A 53 -3.33 -6.84 0.05
N LEU A 54 -3.51 -7.68 1.06
CA LEU A 54 -3.24 -9.12 0.96
C LEU A 54 -4.54 -9.90 1.00
N LYS A 55 -4.57 -11.04 0.33
CA LYS A 55 -5.63 -12.04 0.47
C LYS A 55 -4.97 -13.37 0.74
N ASN A 56 -5.30 -13.99 1.89
CA ASN A 56 -4.71 -15.25 2.32
C ASN A 56 -3.17 -15.20 2.27
N ASN A 57 -2.60 -14.11 2.77
CA ASN A 57 -1.16 -13.83 2.83
C ASN A 57 -0.48 -13.66 1.47
N LYS A 58 -1.26 -13.47 0.39
CA LYS A 58 -0.73 -13.17 -0.93
C LYS A 58 -1.02 -11.72 -1.28
N PRO A 59 -0.04 -10.98 -1.80
CA PRO A 59 -0.29 -9.60 -2.18
C PRO A 59 -1.19 -9.53 -3.41
N LEU A 60 -2.27 -8.77 -3.30
CA LEU A 60 -3.19 -8.54 -4.41
C LEU A 60 -2.93 -7.20 -5.10
N LEU A 61 -2.55 -6.19 -4.32
CA LEU A 61 -2.66 -4.83 -4.79
C LEU A 61 -1.88 -3.89 -3.88
N VAL A 62 -1.22 -2.92 -4.48
CA VAL A 62 -0.60 -1.79 -3.77
C VAL A 62 -1.36 -0.54 -4.16
N VAL A 63 -1.70 0.30 -3.20
CA VAL A 63 -2.49 1.52 -3.41
C VAL A 63 -1.68 2.73 -3.00
N GLU A 64 -1.64 3.71 -3.88
CA GLU A 64 -1.05 5.02 -3.61
C GLU A 64 -2.16 6.06 -3.65
N LYS A 65 -2.30 6.82 -2.58
CA LYS A 65 -3.27 7.89 -2.49
C LYS A 65 -2.53 9.21 -2.32
N THR A 66 -2.79 10.15 -3.21
CA THR A 66 -2.12 11.44 -3.14
C THR A 66 -3.10 12.58 -3.20
N ARG A 67 -2.84 13.63 -2.40
CA ARG A 67 -3.60 14.89 -2.40
C ARG A 67 -2.74 16.07 -2.79
N GLU A 68 -1.46 15.83 -3.03
CA GLU A 68 -0.50 16.89 -3.25
C GLU A 68 -0.14 17.03 -4.71
N VAL A 69 0.24 18.25 -5.08
CA VAL A 69 0.83 18.49 -6.39
C VAL A 69 2.18 17.75 -6.42
N PRO A 70 2.45 16.93 -7.44
CA PRO A 70 3.72 16.22 -7.51
C PRO A 70 4.92 17.16 -7.55
N THR A 71 5.86 16.92 -6.64
CA THR A 71 7.17 17.56 -6.66
C THR A 71 8.19 16.56 -7.18
N GLY A 72 9.39 17.00 -7.52
CA GLY A 72 10.46 16.08 -7.93
C GLY A 72 10.73 14.99 -6.89
N HIS A 73 10.73 15.35 -5.61
CA HIS A 73 10.94 14.40 -4.52
C HIS A 73 9.81 13.36 -4.45
N ASN A 74 8.55 13.82 -4.48
CA ASN A 74 7.39 12.93 -4.42
C ASN A 74 7.32 12.00 -5.64
N VAL A 75 7.65 12.51 -6.82
CA VAL A 75 7.69 11.70 -8.04
C VAL A 75 8.73 10.59 -7.91
N GLY A 76 9.93 10.92 -7.42
CA GLY A 76 10.97 9.92 -7.22
C GLY A 76 10.56 8.80 -6.27
N GLN A 77 9.93 9.14 -5.15
CA GLN A 77 9.43 8.15 -4.19
C GLN A 77 8.36 7.25 -4.81
N ARG A 78 7.40 7.82 -5.53
CA ARG A 78 6.36 7.04 -6.22
C ARG A 78 6.94 6.12 -7.27
N MET A 79 7.93 6.58 -8.02
CA MET A 79 8.60 5.75 -9.02
C MET A 79 9.29 4.56 -8.37
N ALA A 80 9.97 4.76 -7.23
CA ALA A 80 10.62 3.67 -6.52
C ALA A 80 9.61 2.61 -6.09
N ARG A 81 8.46 3.01 -5.55
CA ARG A 81 7.41 2.07 -5.14
C ARG A 81 6.79 1.34 -6.33
N LEU A 82 6.57 2.05 -7.44
CA LEU A 82 6.03 1.46 -8.67
C LEU A 82 7.00 0.43 -9.25
N VAL A 83 8.27 0.76 -9.32
CA VAL A 83 9.30 -0.17 -9.82
C VAL A 83 9.30 -1.45 -9.00
N ARG A 84 9.23 -1.33 -7.66
CA ARG A 84 9.20 -2.50 -6.80
C ARG A 84 7.96 -3.36 -7.03
N SER A 85 6.79 -2.73 -7.20
CA SER A 85 5.55 -3.45 -7.49
C SER A 85 5.64 -4.20 -8.82
N VAL A 86 6.22 -3.58 -9.84
CA VAL A 86 6.43 -4.23 -11.14
C VAL A 86 7.37 -5.43 -11.00
N GLU A 87 8.47 -5.29 -10.28
CA GLU A 87 9.41 -6.38 -10.05
C GLU A 87 8.75 -7.58 -9.36
N LEU A 88 7.80 -7.31 -8.46
CA LEU A 88 7.08 -8.34 -7.70
C LEU A 88 5.80 -8.79 -8.38
N ASN A 89 5.46 -8.25 -9.55
CA ASN A 89 4.21 -8.53 -10.28
C ASN A 89 2.96 -8.23 -9.44
N ILE A 90 2.97 -7.12 -8.70
CA ILE A 90 1.83 -6.70 -7.89
C ILE A 90 1.18 -5.49 -8.57
N PRO A 91 -0.12 -5.55 -8.91
CA PRO A 91 -0.83 -4.38 -9.45
C PRO A 91 -0.77 -3.19 -8.52
N THR A 92 -0.65 -1.99 -9.09
CA THR A 92 -0.65 -0.75 -8.33
C THR A 92 -1.77 0.15 -8.84
N ILE A 93 -2.54 0.71 -7.90
CA ILE A 93 -3.59 1.68 -8.19
C ILE A 93 -3.20 3.02 -7.60
N PHE A 94 -3.31 4.07 -8.41
CA PHE A 94 -3.08 5.42 -7.98
C PHE A 94 -4.41 6.16 -7.85
N PHE A 95 -4.66 6.74 -6.69
CA PHE A 95 -5.81 7.61 -6.45
C PHE A 95 -5.32 9.03 -6.29
N PHE A 96 -5.88 9.93 -7.08
CA PHE A 96 -5.57 11.36 -7.01
C PHE A 96 -6.81 12.11 -6.52
N SER A 97 -6.65 12.93 -5.48
CA SER A 97 -7.69 13.86 -5.07
C SER A 97 -7.26 15.28 -5.43
N ILE A 98 -8.21 16.03 -5.93
CA ILE A 98 -8.01 17.41 -6.32
C ILE A 98 -8.38 18.33 -5.15
#